data_0a6ff07b1658c87787d1a13fa30f9eb3
#
_entry.id   0a6ff07b1658c87787d1a13fa30f9eb3
#
_cell.length_a   1.000
_cell.length_b   1.000
_cell.length_c   1.000
_cell.angle_alpha   90.00
_cell.angle_beta   90.00
_cell.angle_gamma   90.00
#
_symmetry.space_group_name_H-M   'P 1'
#
loop_
_entity.id
_entity.type
_entity.pdbx_description
1 polymer ?
#
loop_
_entity_poly.entity_id
_entity_poly.type
_entity_poly.pdbx_seq_one_letter_code
_entity_poly.pdbx_strand_id
1 'polypeptide(L)'
;MRLSQDFGLAGDARFVRTNVKLGGETYVRNEDFKVTAILEGGALSYAGGSSSRVTDRFFLGSGLFRGFAPGGLGPREVDTSNSINDALGGEYYAVARFETQFPIGLPEEYGIEFGAFFDAGSVWGLDSAHVGSGANQAPANTILYDEFTLRAVAGVSIFWNTPIGPLRFNFTDAVKTAEYDVEQNFDLTISASF
;
A
#
# COMPACT_ATOMS: atom_id res chain seq x y z
N MET A 1 -10.08 15.89 3.23
CA MET A 1 -10.67 14.63 3.74
C MET A 1 -11.50 13.98 2.64
N ARG A 2 -11.31 12.69 2.40
CA ARG A 2 -12.10 11.90 1.44
C ARG A 2 -12.58 10.63 2.14
N LEU A 3 -13.87 10.34 2.03
CA LEU A 3 -14.51 9.10 2.44
C LEU A 3 -15.10 8.44 1.19
N SER A 4 -14.84 7.16 0.97
CA SER A 4 -15.49 6.37 -0.07
C SER A 4 -16.02 5.06 0.50
N GLN A 5 -17.18 4.63 -0.02
CA GLN A 5 -17.79 3.35 0.33
C GLN A 5 -18.21 2.64 -0.96
N ASP A 6 -17.81 1.39 -1.07
CA ASP A 6 -18.17 0.50 -2.15
C ASP A 6 -19.05 -0.62 -1.61
N PHE A 7 -20.16 -0.89 -2.28
CA PHE A 7 -21.14 -1.90 -1.86
C PHE A 7 -21.19 -3.01 -2.90
N GLY A 8 -20.91 -4.22 -2.49
CA GLY A 8 -21.20 -5.44 -3.26
C GLY A 8 -22.59 -5.95 -2.90
N LEU A 9 -23.57 -5.79 -3.78
CA LEU A 9 -24.96 -6.13 -3.54
C LEU A 9 -25.48 -7.25 -4.45
N ALA A 10 -24.67 -7.79 -5.35
CA ALA A 10 -25.06 -8.78 -6.33
C ALA A 10 -24.33 -10.12 -6.12
N GLY A 11 -25.04 -11.23 -6.26
CA GLY A 11 -24.52 -12.59 -6.10
C GLY A 11 -24.52 -13.08 -4.65
N ASP A 12 -23.71 -14.10 -4.39
CA ASP A 12 -23.63 -14.79 -3.08
C ASP A 12 -22.84 -14.02 -2.02
N ALA A 13 -22.16 -12.93 -2.41
CA ALA A 13 -21.34 -12.13 -1.51
C ALA A 13 -21.94 -10.73 -1.35
N ARG A 14 -22.31 -10.37 -0.12
CA ARG A 14 -22.70 -9.01 0.24
C ARG A 14 -21.62 -8.42 1.12
N PHE A 15 -21.03 -7.31 0.68
CA PHE A 15 -19.97 -6.65 1.45
C PHE A 15 -20.09 -5.13 1.40
N VAL A 16 -19.50 -4.50 2.40
CA VAL A 16 -19.25 -3.06 2.46
C VAL A 16 -17.75 -2.85 2.59
N ARG A 17 -17.17 -2.11 1.68
CA ARG A 17 -15.76 -1.71 1.70
C ARG A 17 -15.69 -0.21 1.94
N THR A 18 -15.13 0.19 3.05
CA THR A 18 -15.01 1.59 3.47
C THR A 18 -13.55 2.02 3.40
N ASN A 19 -13.27 3.16 2.77
CA ASN A 19 -11.95 3.78 2.75
C ASN A 19 -12.03 5.19 3.28
N VAL A 20 -11.06 5.57 4.11
CA VAL A 20 -10.90 6.92 4.65
C VAL A 20 -9.52 7.43 4.29
N LYS A 21 -9.45 8.63 3.73
CA LYS A 21 -8.20 9.32 3.43
C LYS A 21 -8.23 10.72 4.01
N LEU A 22 -7.27 11.02 4.85
CA LEU A 22 -6.97 12.33 5.39
C LEU A 22 -5.64 12.77 4.81
N GLY A 23 -5.55 14.00 4.34
CA GLY A 23 -4.30 14.53 3.81
C GLY A 23 -4.25 16.02 4.01
N GLY A 24 -3.03 16.51 4.17
CA GLY A 24 -2.72 17.93 4.24
C GLY A 24 -1.36 18.19 3.62
N GLU A 25 -1.21 19.37 3.07
CA GLU A 25 0.05 19.89 2.58
C GLU A 25 0.28 21.29 3.12
N THR A 26 1.52 21.63 3.31
CA THR A 26 1.96 22.95 3.74
C THR A 26 3.31 23.27 3.10
N TYR A 27 3.59 24.56 2.98
CA TYR A 27 4.88 25.07 2.53
C TYR A 27 5.64 25.63 3.72
N VAL A 28 6.92 25.34 3.80
CA VAL A 28 7.82 25.84 4.84
C VAL A 28 9.03 26.53 4.22
N ARG A 29 9.67 27.42 4.98
CA ARG A 29 10.89 28.13 4.58
C ARG A 29 10.74 28.87 3.24
N ASN A 30 9.90 29.91 3.21
CA ASN A 30 9.66 30.79 2.06
C ASN A 30 9.12 30.02 0.81
N GLU A 31 8.29 29.01 1.04
CA GLU A 31 7.70 28.19 -0.03
C GLU A 31 8.67 27.26 -0.78
N ASP A 32 9.93 27.18 -0.35
CA ASP A 32 10.91 26.30 -0.98
C ASP A 32 10.69 24.82 -0.70
N PHE A 33 10.02 24.49 0.43
CA PHE A 33 9.77 23.11 0.84
C PHE A 33 8.26 22.85 0.93
N LYS A 34 7.79 21.99 0.08
CA LYS A 34 6.43 21.43 0.18
C LYS A 34 6.47 20.20 1.07
N VAL A 35 5.68 20.19 2.14
CA VAL A 35 5.53 19.04 3.04
C VAL A 35 4.12 18.50 2.90
N THR A 36 4.01 17.21 2.66
CA THR A 36 2.74 16.49 2.51
C THR A 36 2.65 15.38 3.55
N ALA A 37 1.51 15.28 4.22
CA ALA A 37 1.19 14.18 5.12
C ALA A 37 -0.15 13.56 4.72
N ILE A 38 -0.21 12.24 4.61
CA ILE A 38 -1.40 11.49 4.25
C ILE A 38 -1.56 10.34 5.25
N LEU A 39 -2.76 10.22 5.80
CA LEU A 39 -3.21 9.07 6.57
C LEU A 39 -4.36 8.42 5.82
N GLU A 40 -4.24 7.15 5.53
CA GLU A 40 -5.23 6.40 4.77
C GLU A 40 -5.48 5.05 5.43
N GLY A 41 -6.73 4.61 5.42
CA GLY A 41 -7.10 3.31 5.97
C GLY A 41 -8.41 2.82 5.41
N GLY A 42 -8.64 1.52 5.53
CA GLY A 42 -9.87 0.90 5.07
C GLY A 42 -10.26 -0.32 5.87
N ALA A 43 -11.54 -0.63 5.78
CA ALA A 43 -12.15 -1.80 6.36
C ALA A 43 -13.12 -2.46 5.37
N LEU A 44 -13.07 -3.77 5.30
CA LEU A 44 -13.95 -4.61 4.53
C LEU A 44 -14.82 -5.43 5.51
N SER A 45 -16.11 -5.44 5.31
CA SER A 45 -17.05 -6.23 6.12
C SER A 45 -17.99 -6.99 5.22
N TYR A 46 -18.11 -8.29 5.45
CA TYR A 46 -19.06 -9.17 4.77
C TYR A 46 -20.32 -9.36 5.59
N ALA A 47 -21.48 -9.43 4.94
CA ALA A 47 -22.77 -9.68 5.56
C ALA A 47 -23.24 -11.12 5.27
N GLY A 48 -24.02 -11.69 6.20
CA GLY A 48 -24.68 -12.98 5.99
C GLY A 48 -23.80 -14.22 6.18
N GLY A 49 -22.67 -14.10 6.91
CA GLY A 49 -21.79 -15.23 7.19
C GLY A 49 -20.97 -15.73 5.99
N SER A 50 -20.90 -14.93 4.93
CA SER A 50 -20.04 -15.21 3.78
C SER A 50 -18.59 -14.86 4.12
N SER A 51 -17.64 -15.65 3.62
CA SER A 51 -16.22 -15.40 3.75
C SER A 51 -15.75 -14.33 2.77
N SER A 52 -14.74 -13.55 3.17
CA SER A 52 -14.14 -12.55 2.29
C SER A 52 -13.39 -13.22 1.13
N ARG A 53 -13.60 -12.72 -0.08
CA ARG A 53 -12.89 -13.19 -1.27
C ARG A 53 -11.56 -12.43 -1.40
N VAL A 54 -10.51 -13.12 -1.84
CA VAL A 54 -9.20 -12.52 -2.11
C VAL A 54 -9.33 -11.30 -3.03
N THR A 55 -10.21 -11.36 -4.03
CA THR A 55 -10.45 -10.26 -4.99
C THR A 55 -11.04 -9.00 -4.37
N ASP A 56 -11.67 -9.10 -3.21
CA ASP A 56 -12.36 -7.97 -2.58
C ASP A 56 -11.52 -7.37 -1.44
N ARG A 57 -10.46 -8.06 -1.01
CA ARG A 57 -9.56 -7.63 0.04
C ARG A 57 -8.63 -6.50 -0.40
N PHE A 58 -8.02 -5.86 0.58
CA PHE A 58 -7.01 -4.85 0.35
C PHE A 58 -5.65 -5.47 0.11
N PHE A 59 -4.93 -4.92 -0.86
CA PHE A 59 -3.53 -5.22 -1.13
C PHE A 59 -2.75 -3.92 -1.10
N LEU A 60 -1.65 -3.92 -0.36
CA LEU A 60 -0.71 -2.82 -0.35
C LEU A 60 0.48 -3.14 -1.27
N GLY A 61 1.11 -2.10 -1.77
CA GLY A 61 2.28 -2.13 -2.67
C GLY A 61 2.29 -0.89 -3.53
N SER A 62 3.18 -0.80 -4.50
CA SER A 62 3.70 0.38 -5.23
C SER A 62 2.77 1.59 -5.34
N GLY A 63 1.64 1.75 -5.42
CA GLY A 63 0.82 2.98 -5.49
C GLY A 63 0.40 3.55 -4.14
N LEU A 64 0.13 2.67 -3.16
CA LEU A 64 -0.43 3.04 -1.87
C LEU A 64 0.62 3.00 -0.75
N PHE A 65 1.56 2.07 -0.83
CA PHE A 65 2.67 1.89 0.08
C PHE A 65 3.93 1.57 -0.73
N ARG A 66 4.85 2.52 -0.80
CA ARG A 66 6.08 2.41 -1.59
C ARG A 66 7.04 1.37 -1.00
N GLY A 67 8.00 0.89 -1.79
CA GLY A 67 9.05 -0.03 -1.34
C GLY A 67 8.66 -1.50 -1.30
N PHE A 68 7.44 -1.84 -1.68
CA PHE A 68 6.98 -3.22 -1.81
C PHE A 68 6.30 -3.45 -3.16
N ALA A 69 6.46 -4.64 -3.70
CA ALA A 69 5.73 -5.08 -4.88
C ALA A 69 4.20 -5.10 -4.62
N PRO A 70 3.35 -5.06 -5.64
CA PRO A 70 1.91 -5.24 -5.47
C PRO A 70 1.61 -6.53 -4.69
N GLY A 71 0.89 -6.42 -3.55
CA GLY A 71 0.69 -7.55 -2.64
C GLY A 71 1.97 -8.03 -1.93
N GLY A 72 3.04 -7.25 -1.96
CA GLY A 72 4.33 -7.63 -1.38
C GLY A 72 4.37 -7.67 0.14
N LEU A 73 3.32 -7.24 0.82
CA LEU A 73 3.22 -7.26 2.28
C LEU A 73 1.82 -7.67 2.74
N GLY A 74 1.71 -8.15 3.98
CA GLY A 74 0.44 -8.53 4.60
C GLY A 74 0.22 -10.04 4.70
N PRO A 75 -1.02 -10.47 4.97
CA PRO A 75 -1.36 -11.87 5.08
C PRO A 75 -0.96 -12.66 3.83
N ARG A 76 -0.27 -13.77 4.04
CA ARG A 76 0.22 -14.61 2.95
C ARG A 76 0.25 -16.08 3.30
N GLU A 77 0.05 -16.88 2.27
CA GLU A 77 0.22 -18.32 2.35
C GLU A 77 1.64 -18.68 1.94
N VAL A 78 2.36 -19.35 2.83
CA VAL A 78 3.76 -19.72 2.61
C VAL A 78 3.91 -21.24 2.69
N ASP A 79 4.50 -21.83 1.65
CA ASP A 79 4.98 -23.20 1.64
C ASP A 79 6.41 -23.22 1.08
N THR A 80 7.36 -23.38 1.98
CA THR A 80 8.79 -23.40 1.60
C THR A 80 9.19 -24.63 0.79
N SER A 81 8.44 -25.73 0.90
CA SER A 81 8.72 -26.97 0.14
C SER A 81 8.37 -26.82 -1.34
N ASN A 82 7.32 -26.06 -1.64
CA ASN A 82 6.81 -25.84 -3.00
C ASN A 82 7.11 -24.42 -3.52
N SER A 83 7.89 -23.63 -2.80
CA SER A 83 8.21 -22.23 -3.14
C SER A 83 6.97 -21.35 -3.32
N ILE A 84 5.92 -21.59 -2.52
CA ILE A 84 4.71 -20.77 -2.50
C ILE A 84 4.93 -19.59 -1.56
N ASN A 85 4.58 -18.39 -2.01
CA ASN A 85 4.56 -17.15 -1.24
C ASN A 85 3.46 -16.25 -1.80
N ASP A 86 2.20 -16.66 -1.58
CA ASP A 86 1.04 -16.06 -2.19
C ASP A 86 0.39 -15.03 -1.25
N ALA A 87 0.19 -13.81 -1.75
CA ALA A 87 -0.50 -12.76 -1.04
C ALA A 87 -2.00 -13.06 -0.94
N LEU A 88 -2.54 -13.04 0.26
CA LEU A 88 -3.97 -13.25 0.52
C LEU A 88 -4.76 -11.94 0.66
N GLY A 89 -4.06 -10.80 0.79
CA GLY A 89 -4.66 -9.51 1.12
C GLY A 89 -5.22 -9.49 2.55
N GLY A 90 -5.83 -8.39 2.95
CA GLY A 90 -6.43 -8.22 4.28
C GLY A 90 -7.75 -7.48 4.23
N GLU A 91 -8.55 -7.65 5.27
CA GLU A 91 -9.81 -6.93 5.45
C GLU A 91 -9.62 -5.51 5.98
N TYR A 92 -8.45 -5.24 6.54
CA TYR A 92 -8.10 -3.94 7.09
C TYR A 92 -6.76 -3.48 6.57
N TYR A 93 -6.60 -2.16 6.39
CA TYR A 93 -5.30 -1.56 6.19
C TYR A 93 -5.22 -0.18 6.84
N ALA A 94 -4.00 0.23 7.18
CA ALA A 94 -3.70 1.60 7.59
C ALA A 94 -2.30 1.98 7.09
N VAL A 95 -2.19 3.18 6.50
CA VAL A 95 -0.94 3.71 5.94
C VAL A 95 -0.81 5.18 6.31
N ALA A 96 0.35 5.55 6.83
CA ALA A 96 0.77 6.94 7.02
C ALA A 96 1.93 7.22 6.05
N ARG A 97 1.83 8.32 5.30
CA ARG A 97 2.84 8.75 4.33
C ARG A 97 3.25 10.17 4.62
N PHE A 98 4.54 10.41 4.70
CA PHE A 98 5.15 11.72 4.84
C PHE A 98 6.08 11.95 3.68
N GLU A 99 6.02 13.14 3.09
CA GLU A 99 6.85 13.50 1.95
C GLU A 99 7.22 14.96 2.02
N THR A 100 8.48 15.24 1.74
CA THR A 100 8.97 16.60 1.51
C THR A 100 9.41 16.71 0.06
N GLN A 101 9.12 17.85 -0.58
CA GLN A 101 9.50 18.16 -1.95
C GLN A 101 10.22 19.50 -1.93
N PHE A 102 11.35 19.59 -2.61
CA PHE A 102 12.22 20.76 -2.60
C PHE A 102 13.04 20.90 -3.88
N PRO A 103 13.34 22.15 -4.30
CA PRO A 103 14.23 22.43 -5.42
C PRO A 103 15.68 22.15 -5.03
N ILE A 104 16.50 21.72 -5.98
CA ILE A 104 17.93 21.45 -5.77
C ILE A 104 18.85 22.48 -6.46
N GLY A 105 18.29 23.64 -6.81
CA GLY A 105 19.06 24.71 -7.46
C GLY A 105 19.26 24.52 -8.96
N LEU A 106 18.55 23.58 -9.59
CA LEU A 106 18.45 23.51 -11.03
C LEU A 106 17.54 24.63 -11.56
N PRO A 107 17.78 25.14 -12.78
CA PRO A 107 16.85 26.05 -13.43
C PRO A 107 15.44 25.47 -13.49
N GLU A 108 14.42 26.27 -13.16
CA GLU A 108 13.01 25.85 -13.12
C GLU A 108 12.52 25.31 -14.48
N GLU A 109 13.12 25.73 -15.57
CA GLU A 109 12.83 25.28 -16.94
C GLU A 109 13.08 23.78 -17.15
N TYR A 110 13.89 23.12 -16.33
CA TYR A 110 14.05 21.66 -16.37
C TYR A 110 12.90 20.91 -15.71
N GLY A 111 12.09 21.59 -14.89
CA GLY A 111 10.95 20.99 -14.20
C GLY A 111 11.31 19.83 -13.27
N ILE A 112 12.54 19.85 -12.70
CA ILE A 112 13.03 18.76 -11.83
C ILE A 112 13.06 19.24 -10.38
N GLU A 113 12.39 18.46 -9.51
CA GLU A 113 12.40 18.63 -8.07
C GLU A 113 12.78 17.31 -7.39
N PHE A 114 13.28 17.42 -6.17
CA PHE A 114 13.63 16.27 -5.35
C PHE A 114 12.70 16.15 -4.16
N GLY A 115 12.57 14.95 -3.64
CA GLY A 115 11.83 14.70 -2.42
C GLY A 115 12.47 13.62 -1.58
N ALA A 116 12.14 13.65 -0.30
CA ALA A 116 12.40 12.57 0.64
C ALA A 116 11.08 12.14 1.26
N PHE A 117 10.93 10.86 1.53
CA PHE A 117 9.69 10.34 2.07
C PHE A 117 9.89 9.25 3.11
N PHE A 118 8.86 9.07 3.91
CA PHE A 118 8.74 8.00 4.88
C PHE A 118 7.30 7.50 4.87
N ASP A 119 7.11 6.20 4.61
CA ASP A 119 5.82 5.54 4.65
C ASP A 119 5.83 4.46 5.74
N ALA A 120 4.75 4.37 6.50
CA ALA A 120 4.57 3.33 7.50
C ALA A 120 3.13 2.82 7.48
N GLY A 121 2.96 1.50 7.65
CA GLY A 121 1.62 0.92 7.58
C GLY A 121 1.59 -0.58 7.68
N SER A 122 0.39 -1.11 7.51
CA SER A 122 0.10 -2.54 7.49
C SER A 122 -1.19 -2.83 6.74
N VAL A 123 -1.32 -4.07 6.28
CA VAL A 123 -2.58 -4.70 5.87
C VAL A 123 -2.71 -6.00 6.62
N TRP A 124 -3.90 -6.29 7.15
CA TRP A 124 -4.13 -7.43 8.05
C TRP A 124 -5.60 -7.85 8.07
N GLY A 125 -5.89 -8.93 8.79
CA GLY A 125 -7.23 -9.45 9.04
C GLY A 125 -7.69 -10.36 7.91
N LEU A 126 -7.79 -11.64 8.25
CA LEU A 126 -8.50 -12.65 7.46
C LEU A 126 -9.68 -13.12 8.28
N ASP A 127 -10.79 -13.46 7.62
CA ASP A 127 -11.89 -14.10 8.31
C ASP A 127 -11.51 -15.54 8.74
N SER A 128 -12.21 -16.05 9.76
CA SER A 128 -11.95 -17.37 10.36
C SER A 128 -12.03 -18.55 9.38
N ALA A 129 -12.65 -18.37 8.22
CA ALA A 129 -12.75 -19.41 7.20
C ALA A 129 -11.42 -19.63 6.45
N HIS A 130 -10.51 -18.66 6.50
CA HIS A 130 -9.20 -18.74 5.88
C HIS A 130 -8.08 -19.10 6.88
N VAL A 131 -8.31 -18.88 8.17
CA VAL A 131 -7.43 -19.36 9.25
C VAL A 131 -7.78 -20.83 9.53
N GLY A 132 -7.49 -21.66 8.60
CA GLY A 132 -7.93 -22.99 8.39
C GLY A 132 -8.04 -23.95 9.57
N SER A 133 -9.21 -24.51 9.71
CA SER A 133 -9.51 -25.79 10.32
C SER A 133 -10.25 -26.68 9.30
N GLY A 134 -9.77 -26.77 8.09
CA GLY A 134 -10.34 -27.65 7.06
C GLY A 134 -9.50 -28.90 6.87
N ALA A 135 -10.12 -30.08 6.92
CA ALA A 135 -9.50 -31.38 6.65
C ALA A 135 -8.85 -31.53 5.27
N ASN A 136 -8.76 -30.46 4.50
CA ASN A 136 -8.17 -30.39 3.15
C ASN A 136 -7.05 -29.35 3.01
N GLN A 137 -6.59 -28.72 4.10
CA GLN A 137 -5.34 -27.94 4.03
C GLN A 137 -4.18 -28.93 3.93
N ALA A 138 -3.39 -28.79 2.89
CA ALA A 138 -2.12 -29.49 2.80
C ALA A 138 -1.30 -29.11 4.06
N PRO A 139 -0.74 -30.08 4.80
CA PRO A 139 -0.10 -29.82 6.10
C PRO A 139 1.18 -28.95 6.02
N ALA A 140 1.53 -28.46 4.84
CA ALA A 140 2.72 -27.66 4.58
C ALA A 140 2.43 -26.15 4.46
N ASN A 141 1.18 -25.73 4.24
CA ASN A 141 0.87 -24.32 4.01
C ASN A 141 0.60 -23.60 5.33
N THR A 142 1.36 -22.56 5.61
CA THR A 142 1.20 -21.73 6.81
C THR A 142 0.75 -20.33 6.40
N ILE A 143 -0.34 -19.85 7.02
CA ILE A 143 -0.78 -18.45 6.88
C ILE A 143 0.02 -17.62 7.88
N LEU A 144 0.70 -16.59 7.38
CA LEU A 144 1.51 -15.68 8.17
C LEU A 144 0.96 -14.24 8.04
N TYR A 145 1.23 -13.44 9.08
CA TYR A 145 0.95 -12.00 9.12
C TYR A 145 -0.54 -11.62 9.00
N ASP A 146 -1.43 -12.46 9.52
CA ASP A 146 -2.86 -12.15 9.65
C ASP A 146 -3.12 -11.03 10.67
N GLU A 147 -2.20 -10.80 11.60
CA GLU A 147 -2.26 -9.74 12.59
C GLU A 147 -1.59 -8.46 12.08
N PHE A 148 -1.90 -7.33 12.75
CA PHE A 148 -1.26 -6.05 12.46
C PHE A 148 0.26 -6.15 12.66
N THR A 149 1.00 -6.13 11.56
CA THR A 149 2.45 -6.15 11.55
C THR A 149 2.95 -4.89 10.84
N LEU A 150 3.54 -3.97 11.60
CA LEU A 150 4.01 -2.69 11.07
C LEU A 150 5.19 -2.89 10.13
N ARG A 151 5.11 -2.30 8.93
CA ARG A 151 6.21 -2.10 7.98
C ARG A 151 6.51 -0.62 7.88
N ALA A 152 7.75 -0.30 7.56
CA ALA A 152 8.16 1.08 7.35
C ALA A 152 9.25 1.16 6.27
N VAL A 153 9.18 2.19 5.44
CA VAL A 153 10.13 2.45 4.38
C VAL A 153 10.53 3.91 4.38
N ALA A 154 11.74 4.18 3.95
CA ALA A 154 12.23 5.53 3.69
C ALA A 154 12.78 5.58 2.26
N GLY A 155 12.78 6.75 1.65
CA GLY A 155 13.31 6.87 0.30
C GLY A 155 13.42 8.30 -0.18
N VAL A 156 13.88 8.39 -1.42
CA VAL A 156 13.99 9.65 -2.14
C VAL A 156 13.20 9.58 -3.44
N SER A 157 12.67 10.71 -3.86
CA SER A 157 11.91 10.85 -5.10
C SER A 157 12.55 11.90 -6.00
N ILE A 158 12.49 11.66 -7.31
CA ILE A 158 12.74 12.64 -8.34
C ILE A 158 11.43 12.92 -9.04
N PHE A 159 10.98 14.15 -9.02
CA PHE A 159 9.82 14.62 -9.75
C PHE A 159 10.31 15.34 -11.00
N TRP A 160 9.78 14.96 -12.13
CA TRP A 160 10.13 15.58 -13.41
C TRP A 160 8.88 15.94 -14.20
N ASN A 161 8.62 17.23 -14.32
CA ASN A 161 7.52 17.76 -15.11
C ASN A 161 7.93 17.78 -16.59
N THR A 162 7.40 16.81 -17.35
CA THR A 162 7.67 16.69 -18.78
C THR A 162 6.48 17.17 -19.62
N PRO A 163 6.65 17.49 -20.91
CA PRO A 163 5.56 17.84 -21.80
C PRO A 163 4.50 16.75 -21.99
N ILE A 164 4.86 15.49 -21.71
CA ILE A 164 3.94 14.34 -21.80
C ILE A 164 3.25 14.01 -20.47
N GLY A 165 3.53 14.76 -19.42
CA GLY A 165 3.00 14.60 -18.08
C GLY A 165 4.10 14.46 -17.02
N PRO A 166 3.73 14.60 -15.74
CA PRO A 166 4.68 14.45 -14.64
C PRO A 166 5.11 12.99 -14.46
N LEU A 167 6.42 12.80 -14.41
CA LEU A 167 7.08 11.55 -14.06
C LEU A 167 7.58 11.62 -12.62
N ARG A 168 7.49 10.51 -11.92
CA ARG A 168 8.03 10.38 -10.57
C ARG A 168 8.81 9.09 -10.45
N PHE A 169 10.08 9.21 -10.07
CA PHE A 169 10.97 8.10 -9.80
C PHE A 169 11.15 7.99 -8.29
N ASN A 170 10.81 6.85 -7.70
CA ASN A 170 11.00 6.59 -6.28
C ASN A 170 12.11 5.55 -6.09
N PHE A 171 13.05 5.87 -5.21
CA PHE A 171 14.08 4.96 -4.74
C PHE A 171 13.86 4.72 -3.26
N THR A 172 13.63 3.48 -2.88
CA THR A 172 13.12 3.11 -1.57
C THR A 172 14.03 2.09 -0.91
N ASP A 173 14.21 2.25 0.39
CA ASP A 173 14.84 1.27 1.26
C ASP A 173 13.88 0.90 2.38
N ALA A 174 13.73 -0.39 2.64
CA ALA A 174 12.82 -0.89 3.66
C ALA A 174 13.49 -0.84 5.03
N VAL A 175 12.99 0.05 5.89
CA VAL A 175 13.48 0.23 7.26
C VAL A 175 12.98 -0.87 8.19
N LYS A 176 11.76 -1.35 7.93
CA LYS A 176 11.14 -2.43 8.71
C LYS A 176 10.27 -3.30 7.80
N THR A 177 10.65 -4.56 7.72
CA THR A 177 9.98 -5.61 6.95
C THR A 177 9.57 -6.77 7.84
N ALA A 178 8.87 -7.73 7.27
CA ALA A 178 8.64 -9.05 7.83
C ALA A 178 9.23 -10.11 6.91
N GLU A 179 9.46 -11.29 7.43
CA GLU A 179 9.92 -12.43 6.63
C GLU A 179 8.93 -12.73 5.51
N TYR A 180 9.39 -13.05 4.32
CA TYR A 180 8.59 -13.26 3.10
C TYR A 180 7.91 -12.01 2.50
N ASP A 181 8.09 -10.81 3.05
CA ASP A 181 7.72 -9.60 2.33
C ASP A 181 8.49 -9.50 1.01
N VAL A 182 7.86 -8.98 -0.03
CA VAL A 182 8.48 -8.80 -1.36
C VAL A 182 8.74 -7.32 -1.58
N GLU A 183 10.01 -6.95 -1.43
CA GLU A 183 10.46 -5.58 -1.58
C GLU A 183 10.58 -5.16 -3.06
N GLN A 184 10.38 -3.87 -3.32
CA GLN A 184 10.59 -3.22 -4.61
C GLN A 184 11.27 -1.87 -4.40
N ASN A 185 12.59 -1.84 -4.57
CA ASN A 185 13.42 -0.68 -4.27
C ASN A 185 13.30 0.46 -5.28
N PHE A 186 12.69 0.23 -6.43
CA PHE A 186 12.48 1.22 -7.47
C PHE A 186 11.05 1.19 -8.00
N ASP A 187 10.44 2.36 -8.14
CA ASP A 187 9.11 2.54 -8.72
C ASP A 187 9.09 3.77 -9.63
N LEU A 188 8.42 3.65 -10.77
CA LEU A 188 8.17 4.74 -11.71
C LEU A 188 6.67 4.98 -11.82
N THR A 189 6.23 6.15 -11.42
CA THR A 189 4.85 6.59 -11.56
C THR A 189 4.74 7.63 -12.68
N ILE A 190 3.79 7.42 -13.58
CA ILE A 190 3.46 8.34 -14.67
C ILE A 190 2.04 8.85 -14.41
N SER A 191 1.89 10.15 -14.24
CA SER A 191 0.59 10.79 -14.07
C SER A 191 0.21 11.48 -15.38
N ALA A 192 -0.66 10.85 -16.17
CA ALA A 192 -1.23 11.50 -17.35
C ALA A 192 -2.45 12.33 -16.93
N SER A 193 -2.42 13.63 -17.15
CA SER A 193 -3.62 14.49 -17.07
C SER A 193 -4.17 14.68 -18.48
N PHE A 194 -5.32 14.07 -18.74
CA PHE A 194 -6.08 14.31 -19.96
C PHE A 194 -7.15 15.38 -19.72
#